data_82aef646c9b3f421efa418823949da1d
#
_entry.id   82aef646c9b3f421efa418823949da1d
#
_cell.length_a   1.000
_cell.length_b   1.000
_cell.length_c   1.000
_cell.angle_alpha   90.00
_cell.angle_beta   90.00
_cell.angle_gamma   90.00
#
_symmetry.space_group_name_H-M   'P 1'
#
loop_
_entity.id
_entity.type
_entity.pdbx_description
1 polymer ?
#
loop_
_entity_poly.entity_id
_entity_poly.type
_entity_poly.pdbx_seq_one_letter_code
_entity_poly.pdbx_strand_id
1 'polypeptide(L)'
;MKHILRPAFGVVLAAGLSLSTAAAESTNVQCFTPAQFESGDATLTGICLRTLPEQKYGTVMLGSRQLRPGDVLTAQQVEQMTFVCRTMEEDATASISYLPVFSNGLAGEATMTLAIKGRENKPPVAEDSAYETYKNLVITESLRVHDPEGEEMTFTLTRPPKRGSVELKPNGNFTYTPKKNKVGVDSFTFTATDSTGKVSREATVTVSILKPTDTRQYSDTLGRDCRFQAEWMKNTGIFVGENVGGSACFLPDQMVSRGEFVTMLVKTLNIPTDENVTETGYTDVPQWLQPYLAAAIRSGLTAGVEAAEEFLPSQPVSAGEAASMLCAALKLQPQEQAVLSDGENTTSAQQIAAQNGFTFRSDVLTRGEAAVLLYQANQFRMK
;
A
#
# COMPACT_ATOMS: atom_id res chain seq x y z
N MET A 1 14.07 -13.58 -72.30
CA MET A 1 13.55 -14.49 -71.30
C MET A 1 13.00 -13.64 -70.18
N LYS A 2 11.69 -13.60 -70.05
CA LYS A 2 11.00 -12.79 -69.03
C LYS A 2 10.78 -13.67 -67.76
N HIS A 3 11.39 -13.36 -66.65
CA HIS A 3 11.04 -13.97 -65.38
C HIS A 3 9.87 -13.20 -64.77
N ILE A 4 8.76 -13.90 -64.65
CA ILE A 4 7.55 -13.45 -63.98
C ILE A 4 7.70 -13.74 -62.50
N LEU A 5 7.75 -12.69 -61.68
CA LEU A 5 7.61 -12.82 -60.23
C LEU A 5 6.14 -13.16 -59.94
N ARG A 6 5.91 -14.26 -59.24
CA ARG A 6 4.63 -14.62 -58.66
C ARG A 6 4.48 -13.90 -57.31
N PRO A 7 3.31 -13.34 -56.99
CA PRO A 7 3.07 -12.80 -55.64
C PRO A 7 2.90 -13.93 -54.64
N ALA A 8 3.59 -13.84 -53.51
CA ALA A 8 3.43 -14.75 -52.38
C ALA A 8 2.08 -14.49 -51.73
N PHE A 9 1.26 -15.53 -51.67
CA PHE A 9 0.01 -15.54 -50.95
C PHE A 9 0.30 -15.41 -49.44
N GLY A 10 -0.33 -14.42 -48.80
CA GLY A 10 -0.30 -14.28 -47.35
C GLY A 10 -1.03 -15.46 -46.71
N VAL A 11 -0.32 -16.18 -45.86
CA VAL A 11 -0.91 -17.20 -44.99
C VAL A 11 -1.46 -16.49 -43.77
N VAL A 12 -2.77 -16.43 -43.67
CA VAL A 12 -3.47 -16.06 -42.41
C VAL A 12 -3.38 -17.27 -41.52
N LEU A 13 -2.45 -17.25 -40.58
CA LEU A 13 -2.44 -18.23 -39.49
C LEU A 13 -3.34 -17.72 -38.35
N ALA A 14 -4.55 -18.23 -38.28
CA ALA A 14 -5.37 -18.17 -37.11
C ALA A 14 -4.83 -19.19 -36.10
N ALA A 15 -3.84 -18.81 -35.28
CA ALA A 15 -3.40 -19.60 -34.17
C ALA A 15 -4.37 -19.39 -32.98
N GLY A 16 -5.45 -20.17 -32.96
CA GLY A 16 -6.27 -20.36 -31.79
C GLY A 16 -5.53 -21.17 -30.74
N LEU A 17 -4.74 -20.54 -29.91
CA LEU A 17 -4.19 -21.18 -28.72
C LEU A 17 -5.22 -21.08 -27.60
N SER A 18 -5.87 -22.21 -27.32
CA SER A 18 -6.59 -22.43 -26.07
C SER A 18 -5.55 -22.45 -24.93
N LEU A 19 -5.43 -21.34 -24.21
CA LEU A 19 -4.71 -21.32 -22.94
C LEU A 19 -5.46 -22.21 -21.95
N SER A 20 -4.75 -23.24 -21.45
CA SER A 20 -5.21 -24.09 -20.35
C SER A 20 -5.47 -23.22 -19.12
N THR A 21 -6.71 -23.23 -18.66
CA THR A 21 -7.17 -22.61 -17.43
C THR A 21 -6.56 -23.33 -16.24
N ALA A 22 -5.56 -22.72 -15.62
CA ALA A 22 -5.21 -22.95 -14.24
C ALA A 22 -4.96 -21.60 -13.58
N ALA A 23 -5.89 -21.19 -12.73
CA ALA A 23 -5.79 -20.19 -11.67
C ALA A 23 -5.04 -18.90 -12.00
N ALA A 24 -5.74 -17.95 -12.67
CA ALA A 24 -5.47 -16.52 -12.56
C ALA A 24 -6.81 -15.78 -12.62
N GLU A 25 -7.62 -15.97 -11.61
CA GLU A 25 -8.73 -15.09 -11.30
C GLU A 25 -8.14 -13.85 -10.65
N SER A 26 -7.92 -12.78 -11.41
CA SER A 26 -7.94 -11.37 -10.99
C SER A 26 -6.96 -10.43 -11.66
N THR A 27 -6.40 -10.69 -12.82
CA THR A 27 -5.63 -9.65 -13.50
C THR A 27 -6.22 -9.32 -14.85
N ASN A 28 -6.71 -8.08 -15.02
CA ASN A 28 -7.06 -7.47 -16.32
C ASN A 28 -5.80 -7.27 -17.18
N VAL A 29 -4.76 -8.08 -17.00
CA VAL A 29 -3.46 -7.95 -17.65
C VAL A 29 -3.13 -9.22 -18.41
N GLN A 30 -2.90 -9.09 -19.72
CA GLN A 30 -2.37 -10.16 -20.56
C GLN A 30 -0.89 -9.91 -20.81
N CYS A 31 -0.06 -10.90 -20.51
CA CYS A 31 1.38 -10.88 -20.78
C CYS A 31 1.67 -11.46 -22.18
N PHE A 32 2.73 -11.00 -22.80
CA PHE A 32 3.19 -11.49 -24.08
C PHE A 32 4.47 -12.30 -23.94
N THR A 33 4.65 -13.25 -24.86
CA THR A 33 5.90 -14.03 -24.99
C THR A 33 6.42 -13.89 -26.41
N PRO A 34 7.75 -13.93 -26.64
CA PRO A 34 8.31 -13.88 -27.99
C PRO A 34 7.75 -14.94 -28.92
N ALA A 35 7.46 -16.14 -28.42
CA ALA A 35 6.89 -17.25 -29.16
C ALA A 35 5.53 -16.93 -29.83
N GLN A 36 4.77 -16.01 -29.29
CA GLN A 36 3.50 -15.57 -29.87
C GLN A 36 3.70 -14.72 -31.15
N PHE A 37 4.90 -14.21 -31.37
CA PHE A 37 5.29 -13.36 -32.50
C PHE A 37 6.16 -14.10 -33.51
N GLU A 38 6.53 -15.36 -33.23
CA GLU A 38 7.37 -16.19 -34.09
C GLU A 38 6.58 -16.79 -35.25
N SER A 39 7.27 -16.98 -36.37
CA SER A 39 6.73 -17.63 -37.58
C SER A 39 7.82 -18.47 -38.21
N GLY A 40 7.63 -19.78 -38.27
CA GLY A 40 8.60 -20.74 -38.85
C GLY A 40 9.85 -20.93 -37.94
N ASP A 41 10.98 -21.29 -38.57
CA ASP A 41 12.22 -21.66 -37.88
C ASP A 41 13.14 -20.47 -37.53
N ALA A 42 12.71 -19.24 -37.80
CA ALA A 42 13.52 -18.04 -37.60
C ALA A 42 13.28 -17.44 -36.22
N THR A 43 14.36 -17.18 -35.48
CA THR A 43 14.30 -16.57 -34.13
C THR A 43 13.89 -15.09 -34.20
N LEU A 44 12.90 -14.71 -33.42
CA LEU A 44 12.48 -13.33 -33.24
C LEU A 44 13.59 -12.50 -32.58
N THR A 45 13.98 -11.39 -33.17
CA THR A 45 14.93 -10.42 -32.60
C THR A 45 14.22 -9.17 -32.08
N GLY A 46 13.01 -8.88 -32.62
CA GLY A 46 12.18 -7.76 -32.16
C GLY A 46 10.91 -7.58 -32.98
N ILE A 47 10.13 -6.59 -32.61
CA ILE A 47 8.89 -6.19 -33.34
C ILE A 47 8.84 -4.67 -33.48
N CYS A 48 8.21 -4.19 -34.57
CA CYS A 48 7.82 -2.79 -34.71
C CYS A 48 6.30 -2.71 -34.67
N LEU A 49 5.74 -2.03 -33.70
CA LEU A 49 4.28 -1.87 -33.54
C LEU A 49 3.70 -0.96 -34.63
N ARG A 50 2.66 -1.39 -35.30
CA ARG A 50 1.99 -0.64 -36.38
C ARG A 50 0.67 -0.05 -35.94
N THR A 51 -0.20 -0.88 -35.33
CA THR A 51 -1.45 -0.44 -34.73
C THR A 51 -1.60 -1.06 -33.36
N LEU A 52 -2.26 -0.35 -32.48
CA LEU A 52 -2.57 -0.79 -31.12
C LEU A 52 -4.09 -0.85 -30.93
N PRO A 53 -4.58 -1.58 -29.94
CA PRO A 53 -5.99 -1.62 -29.60
C PRO A 53 -6.58 -0.23 -29.37
N GLU A 54 -7.84 -0.06 -29.72
CA GLU A 54 -8.57 1.15 -29.33
C GLU A 54 -8.58 1.27 -27.79
N GLN A 55 -8.47 2.50 -27.31
CA GLN A 55 -8.37 2.81 -25.87
C GLN A 55 -9.57 2.27 -25.05
N LYS A 56 -10.71 2.07 -25.69
CA LYS A 56 -11.89 1.46 -25.04
C LYS A 56 -11.67 0.00 -24.62
N TYR A 57 -10.75 -0.73 -25.26
CA TYR A 57 -10.45 -2.13 -24.96
C TYR A 57 -9.30 -2.27 -23.93
N GLY A 58 -8.43 -1.27 -23.82
CA GLY A 58 -7.29 -1.32 -22.95
C GLY A 58 -6.07 -0.60 -23.50
N THR A 59 -4.94 -0.81 -22.84
CA THR A 59 -3.67 -0.13 -23.17
C THR A 59 -2.53 -1.11 -23.19
N VAL A 60 -1.64 -1.02 -24.19
CA VAL A 60 -0.42 -1.83 -24.24
C VAL A 60 0.71 -1.07 -23.56
N MET A 61 1.37 -1.74 -22.63
CA MET A 61 2.39 -1.17 -21.75
C MET A 61 3.73 -1.91 -21.87
N LEU A 62 4.82 -1.21 -21.61
CA LEU A 62 6.15 -1.79 -21.35
C LEU A 62 6.60 -1.29 -19.98
N GLY A 63 6.45 -2.13 -18.96
CA GLY A 63 6.57 -1.70 -17.57
C GLY A 63 5.55 -0.58 -17.26
N SER A 64 6.00 0.59 -16.84
CA SER A 64 5.15 1.76 -16.57
C SER A 64 4.91 2.66 -17.81
N ARG A 65 5.57 2.38 -18.95
CA ARG A 65 5.47 3.19 -20.17
C ARG A 65 4.38 2.68 -21.10
N GLN A 66 3.44 3.54 -21.46
CA GLN A 66 2.47 3.25 -22.53
C GLN A 66 3.16 3.21 -23.88
N LEU A 67 2.91 2.13 -24.64
CA LEU A 67 3.42 1.96 -26.01
C LEU A 67 2.58 2.74 -27.02
N ARG A 68 3.22 3.10 -28.15
CA ARG A 68 2.63 3.85 -29.25
C ARG A 68 2.90 3.15 -30.58
N PRO A 69 2.05 3.37 -31.60
CA PRO A 69 2.38 2.98 -32.96
C PRO A 69 3.74 3.55 -33.40
N GLY A 70 4.59 2.71 -34.00
CA GLY A 70 5.95 3.03 -34.38
C GLY A 70 7.01 2.64 -33.32
N ASP A 71 6.64 2.27 -32.11
CA ASP A 71 7.60 1.75 -31.14
C ASP A 71 8.24 0.44 -31.62
N VAL A 72 9.57 0.35 -31.44
CA VAL A 72 10.36 -0.84 -31.76
C VAL A 72 10.80 -1.49 -30.46
N LEU A 73 10.52 -2.79 -30.32
CA LEU A 73 10.81 -3.56 -29.13
C LEU A 73 11.76 -4.71 -29.49
N THR A 74 12.74 -4.97 -28.65
CA THR A 74 13.55 -6.20 -28.72
C THR A 74 12.75 -7.41 -28.25
N ALA A 75 13.18 -8.63 -28.58
CA ALA A 75 12.52 -9.85 -28.09
C ALA A 75 12.44 -9.88 -26.55
N GLN A 76 13.49 -9.44 -25.85
CA GLN A 76 13.49 -9.34 -24.38
C GLN A 76 12.47 -8.31 -23.86
N GLN A 77 12.26 -7.21 -24.58
CA GLN A 77 11.24 -6.22 -24.19
C GLN A 77 9.82 -6.71 -24.45
N VAL A 78 9.63 -7.60 -25.43
CA VAL A 78 8.33 -8.24 -25.68
C VAL A 78 7.88 -9.08 -24.47
N GLU A 79 8.79 -9.73 -23.73
CA GLU A 79 8.47 -10.47 -22.50
C GLU A 79 7.96 -9.55 -21.37
N GLN A 80 8.35 -8.29 -21.39
CA GLN A 80 7.91 -7.28 -20.42
C GLN A 80 6.68 -6.48 -20.90
N MET A 81 6.24 -6.75 -22.13
CA MET A 81 5.05 -6.11 -22.68
C MET A 81 3.80 -6.69 -22.06
N THR A 82 2.84 -5.85 -21.74
CA THR A 82 1.55 -6.24 -21.19
C THR A 82 0.41 -5.51 -21.86
N PHE A 83 -0.72 -6.16 -22.01
CA PHE A 83 -1.97 -5.52 -22.39
C PHE A 83 -2.86 -5.43 -21.15
N VAL A 84 -3.09 -4.22 -20.67
CA VAL A 84 -3.97 -3.92 -19.55
C VAL A 84 -5.37 -3.72 -20.12
N CYS A 85 -6.22 -4.75 -19.98
CA CYS A 85 -7.59 -4.73 -20.49
C CYS A 85 -8.45 -3.78 -19.64
N ARG A 86 -9.38 -3.09 -20.29
CA ARG A 86 -10.50 -2.49 -19.56
C ARG A 86 -11.56 -3.55 -19.27
N THR A 87 -12.28 -3.37 -18.17
CA THR A 87 -13.44 -4.22 -17.86
C THR A 87 -14.53 -3.99 -18.92
N MET A 88 -15.01 -5.08 -19.49
CA MET A 88 -16.09 -5.12 -20.48
C MET A 88 -17.19 -6.04 -19.96
N GLU A 89 -18.45 -5.67 -20.16
CA GLU A 89 -19.58 -6.52 -19.77
C GLU A 89 -19.73 -7.74 -20.70
N GLU A 90 -19.33 -7.60 -21.96
CA GLU A 90 -19.41 -8.66 -22.97
C GLU A 90 -18.01 -9.06 -23.46
N ASP A 91 -17.88 -10.28 -23.95
CA ASP A 91 -16.67 -10.76 -24.61
C ASP A 91 -16.35 -9.85 -25.81
N ALA A 92 -15.12 -9.41 -25.92
CA ALA A 92 -14.66 -8.56 -27.00
C ALA A 92 -13.31 -9.06 -27.55
N THR A 93 -12.94 -8.53 -28.69
CA THR A 93 -11.63 -8.78 -29.29
C THR A 93 -10.97 -7.46 -29.65
N ALA A 94 -9.68 -7.36 -29.38
CA ALA A 94 -8.83 -6.27 -29.82
C ALA A 94 -7.70 -6.83 -30.70
N SER A 95 -6.97 -5.98 -31.40
CA SER A 95 -5.86 -6.43 -32.23
C SER A 95 -4.65 -5.52 -32.12
N ILE A 96 -3.48 -6.12 -32.29
CA ILE A 96 -2.20 -5.44 -32.44
C ILE A 96 -1.65 -5.82 -33.81
N SER A 97 -1.36 -4.85 -34.71
CA SER A 97 -0.57 -5.15 -35.88
C SER A 97 0.88 -4.73 -35.70
N TYR A 98 1.79 -5.52 -36.24
CA TYR A 98 3.23 -5.36 -36.04
C TYR A 98 4.03 -5.89 -37.23
N LEU A 99 5.27 -5.43 -37.36
CA LEU A 99 6.28 -5.97 -38.26
C LEU A 99 7.28 -6.78 -37.43
N PRO A 100 7.30 -8.11 -37.52
CA PRO A 100 8.31 -8.90 -36.84
C PRO A 100 9.67 -8.79 -37.51
N VAL A 101 10.72 -8.72 -36.72
CA VAL A 101 12.12 -8.72 -37.12
C VAL A 101 12.73 -10.04 -36.69
N PHE A 102 13.19 -10.83 -37.64
CA PHE A 102 13.83 -12.12 -37.36
C PHE A 102 15.33 -12.06 -37.63
N SER A 103 16.05 -13.07 -37.13
CA SER A 103 17.49 -13.22 -37.38
C SER A 103 17.86 -13.28 -38.87
N ASN A 104 16.95 -13.65 -39.73
CA ASN A 104 17.10 -13.72 -41.21
C ASN A 104 16.49 -12.51 -41.95
N GLY A 105 15.97 -11.50 -41.27
CA GLY A 105 15.44 -10.27 -41.85
C GLY A 105 14.03 -9.90 -41.40
N LEU A 106 13.44 -8.94 -42.10
CA LEU A 106 12.09 -8.45 -41.85
C LEU A 106 11.05 -9.35 -42.51
N ALA A 107 9.98 -9.68 -41.83
CA ALA A 107 8.80 -10.31 -42.40
C ALA A 107 7.72 -9.27 -42.74
N GLY A 108 6.65 -9.73 -43.39
CA GLY A 108 5.47 -8.90 -43.66
C GLY A 108 4.71 -8.53 -42.38
N GLU A 109 3.84 -7.55 -42.50
CA GLU A 109 2.96 -7.13 -41.38
C GLU A 109 2.10 -8.31 -40.91
N ALA A 110 2.08 -8.53 -39.62
CA ALA A 110 1.30 -9.54 -38.93
C ALA A 110 0.31 -8.89 -37.97
N THR A 111 -0.77 -9.59 -37.66
CA THR A 111 -1.78 -9.13 -36.70
C THR A 111 -2.03 -10.21 -35.69
N MET A 112 -1.99 -9.81 -34.40
CA MET A 112 -2.35 -10.63 -33.25
C MET A 112 -3.71 -10.20 -32.74
N THR A 113 -4.59 -11.16 -32.49
CA THR A 113 -5.90 -10.93 -31.88
C THR A 113 -5.81 -11.20 -30.38
N LEU A 114 -6.31 -10.27 -29.58
CA LEU A 114 -6.38 -10.31 -28.13
C LEU A 114 -7.83 -10.59 -27.75
N ALA A 115 -8.08 -11.72 -27.10
CA ALA A 115 -9.41 -12.04 -26.57
C ALA A 115 -9.58 -11.34 -25.22
N ILE A 116 -10.64 -10.59 -25.06
CA ILE A 116 -11.03 -9.91 -23.83
C ILE A 116 -12.28 -10.61 -23.33
N LYS A 117 -12.18 -11.24 -22.16
CA LYS A 117 -13.33 -11.87 -21.53
C LYS A 117 -14.19 -10.82 -20.84
N GLY A 118 -15.46 -10.79 -21.20
CA GLY A 118 -16.47 -10.01 -20.51
C GLY A 118 -16.61 -10.48 -19.06
N ARG A 119 -16.75 -9.53 -18.17
CA ARG A 119 -17.06 -9.78 -16.76
C ARG A 119 -18.26 -8.92 -16.38
N GLU A 120 -19.16 -9.48 -15.62
CA GLU A 120 -20.20 -8.68 -15.01
C GLU A 120 -19.53 -7.66 -14.08
N ASN A 121 -19.55 -6.40 -14.45
CA ASN A 121 -19.05 -5.33 -13.62
C ASN A 121 -19.93 -5.19 -12.37
N LYS A 122 -19.32 -5.00 -11.20
CA LYS A 122 -20.02 -4.76 -9.93
C LYS A 122 -19.74 -3.33 -9.49
N PRO A 123 -20.70 -2.70 -8.77
CA PRO A 123 -20.43 -1.37 -8.22
C PRO A 123 -19.33 -1.44 -7.15
N PRO A 124 -18.59 -0.33 -6.96
CA PRO A 124 -17.63 -0.22 -5.88
C PRO A 124 -18.25 -0.52 -4.51
N VAL A 125 -17.48 -1.13 -3.63
CA VAL A 125 -17.88 -1.43 -2.25
C VAL A 125 -17.32 -0.35 -1.33
N ALA A 126 -18.19 0.54 -0.85
CA ALA A 126 -17.85 1.58 0.11
C ALA A 126 -18.24 1.14 1.53
N GLU A 127 -17.33 1.33 2.49
CA GLU A 127 -17.51 0.92 3.88
C GLU A 127 -17.59 2.13 4.81
N ASP A 128 -18.41 2.02 5.85
CA ASP A 128 -18.45 3.00 6.91
C ASP A 128 -17.12 2.98 7.68
N SER A 129 -16.66 4.16 8.09
CA SER A 129 -15.40 4.30 8.80
C SER A 129 -15.49 5.33 9.92
N ALA A 130 -14.61 5.19 10.91
CA ALA A 130 -14.53 6.09 12.05
C ALA A 130 -13.08 6.53 12.26
N TYR A 131 -12.91 7.82 12.49
CA TYR A 131 -11.62 8.46 12.75
C TYR A 131 -11.71 9.37 13.97
N GLU A 132 -10.57 9.66 14.54
CA GLU A 132 -10.44 10.58 15.65
C GLU A 132 -9.57 11.77 15.27
N THR A 133 -9.87 12.91 15.86
CA THR A 133 -8.98 14.07 15.84
C THR A 133 -9.14 14.86 17.13
N TYR A 134 -8.25 15.81 17.36
CA TYR A 134 -8.38 16.75 18.47
C TYR A 134 -8.97 18.07 17.99
N LYS A 135 -9.54 18.82 18.92
CA LYS A 135 -10.00 20.19 18.70
C LYS A 135 -8.95 21.04 17.98
N ASN A 136 -9.31 21.63 16.83
CA ASN A 136 -8.46 22.45 15.98
C ASN A 136 -7.32 21.69 15.29
N LEU A 137 -7.33 20.37 15.28
CA LEU A 137 -6.32 19.55 14.59
C LEU A 137 -6.90 19.00 13.29
N VAL A 138 -6.22 19.26 12.19
CA VAL A 138 -6.55 18.73 10.85
C VAL A 138 -6.03 17.31 10.73
N ILE A 139 -6.83 16.42 10.15
CA ILE A 139 -6.40 15.05 9.79
C ILE A 139 -6.54 14.84 8.28
N THR A 140 -5.68 13.98 7.75
CA THR A 140 -5.77 13.48 6.38
C THR A 140 -5.80 11.96 6.45
N GLU A 141 -6.84 11.37 5.88
CA GLU A 141 -7.13 9.95 5.94
C GLU A 141 -7.63 9.46 4.58
N SER A 142 -7.87 8.16 4.44
CA SER A 142 -8.39 7.55 3.21
C SER A 142 -9.79 7.00 3.42
N LEU A 143 -10.65 7.15 2.42
CA LEU A 143 -11.94 6.46 2.38
C LEU A 143 -11.73 4.94 2.33
N ARG A 144 -12.57 4.19 3.01
CA ARG A 144 -12.59 2.72 2.90
C ARG A 144 -13.49 2.33 1.75
N VAL A 145 -12.86 2.04 0.63
CA VAL A 145 -13.57 1.67 -0.59
C VAL A 145 -12.65 0.84 -1.48
N HIS A 146 -13.21 -0.14 -2.15
CA HIS A 146 -12.53 -0.91 -3.16
C HIS A 146 -13.49 -1.24 -4.29
N ASP A 147 -12.96 -1.40 -5.48
CA ASP A 147 -13.69 -1.92 -6.62
C ASP A 147 -13.38 -3.40 -6.78
N PRO A 148 -14.41 -4.29 -6.91
CA PRO A 148 -14.18 -5.73 -7.07
C PRO A 148 -13.39 -6.13 -8.30
N GLU A 149 -13.46 -5.32 -9.37
CA GLU A 149 -12.74 -5.52 -10.62
C GLU A 149 -11.43 -4.72 -10.66
N GLY A 150 -11.15 -3.87 -9.66
CA GLY A 150 -9.94 -3.05 -9.55
C GLY A 150 -9.97 -1.81 -10.45
N GLU A 151 -11.14 -1.30 -10.76
CA GLU A 151 -11.31 -0.13 -11.63
C GLU A 151 -10.96 1.19 -10.91
N GLU A 152 -10.61 2.20 -11.73
CA GLU A 152 -10.47 3.56 -11.22
C GLU A 152 -11.82 4.11 -10.76
N MET A 153 -11.81 4.76 -9.61
CA MET A 153 -13.01 5.30 -8.99
C MET A 153 -12.96 6.81 -8.89
N THR A 154 -14.13 7.42 -8.98
CA THR A 154 -14.36 8.83 -8.62
C THR A 154 -15.23 8.92 -7.37
N PHE A 155 -15.05 9.98 -6.58
CA PHE A 155 -15.69 10.11 -5.27
C PHE A 155 -16.55 11.35 -5.20
N THR A 156 -17.75 11.21 -4.66
CA THR A 156 -18.69 12.32 -4.48
C THR A 156 -19.09 12.46 -3.02
N LEU A 157 -18.93 13.66 -2.45
CA LEU A 157 -19.42 13.99 -1.12
C LEU A 157 -20.94 14.20 -1.21
N THR A 158 -21.73 13.33 -0.60
CA THR A 158 -23.19 13.38 -0.65
C THR A 158 -23.78 14.22 0.48
N ARG A 159 -23.13 14.21 1.66
CA ARG A 159 -23.52 15.05 2.80
C ARG A 159 -22.28 15.63 3.47
N PRO A 160 -22.11 16.95 3.55
CA PRO A 160 -20.99 17.58 4.22
C PRO A 160 -21.11 17.49 5.75
N PRO A 161 -19.97 17.56 6.49
CA PRO A 161 -19.96 17.57 7.94
C PRO A 161 -20.51 18.90 8.51
N LYS A 162 -21.02 18.85 9.73
CA LYS A 162 -21.61 20.04 10.40
C LYS A 162 -20.58 20.78 11.27
N ARG A 163 -19.62 20.06 11.86
CA ARG A 163 -18.64 20.59 12.83
C ARG A 163 -17.27 20.84 12.21
N GLY A 164 -17.10 20.55 10.92
CA GLY A 164 -15.87 20.71 10.16
C GLY A 164 -16.12 21.03 8.69
N SER A 165 -15.08 20.88 7.90
CA SER A 165 -15.12 20.82 6.43
C SER A 165 -14.30 19.64 5.95
N VAL A 166 -14.67 19.08 4.80
CA VAL A 166 -13.97 18.00 4.14
C VAL A 166 -13.51 18.47 2.77
N GLU A 167 -12.25 18.23 2.46
CA GLU A 167 -11.69 18.28 1.11
C GLU A 167 -11.42 16.86 0.67
N LEU A 168 -12.09 16.40 -0.38
CA LEU A 168 -11.99 15.06 -0.93
C LEU A 168 -11.11 15.09 -2.19
N LYS A 169 -10.09 14.24 -2.23
CA LYS A 169 -9.13 14.14 -3.34
C LYS A 169 -9.54 13.02 -4.31
N PRO A 170 -9.10 13.11 -5.59
CA PRO A 170 -9.41 12.09 -6.61
C PRO A 170 -8.96 10.67 -6.26
N ASN A 171 -7.92 10.52 -5.45
CA ASN A 171 -7.41 9.22 -4.99
C ASN A 171 -8.13 8.62 -3.78
N GLY A 172 -9.26 9.21 -3.35
CA GLY A 172 -10.02 8.76 -2.18
C GLY A 172 -9.47 9.24 -0.84
N ASN A 173 -8.36 9.98 -0.82
CA ASN A 173 -7.91 10.63 0.40
C ASN A 173 -8.79 11.83 0.71
N PHE A 174 -9.02 12.08 1.98
CA PHE A 174 -9.73 13.28 2.41
C PHE A 174 -8.97 14.02 3.51
N THR A 175 -9.13 15.33 3.52
CA THR A 175 -8.65 16.18 4.60
C THR A 175 -9.86 16.74 5.37
N TYR A 176 -9.96 16.38 6.64
CA TYR A 176 -10.99 16.91 7.53
C TYR A 176 -10.42 18.02 8.42
N THR A 177 -11.05 19.19 8.38
CA THR A 177 -10.67 20.35 9.18
C THR A 177 -11.80 20.69 10.17
N PRO A 178 -11.59 20.44 11.49
CA PRO A 178 -12.58 20.85 12.49
C PRO A 178 -12.82 22.37 12.50
N LYS A 179 -14.06 22.83 12.63
CA LYS A 179 -14.37 24.24 12.92
C LYS A 179 -13.74 24.65 14.25
N LYS A 180 -13.31 25.91 14.33
CA LYS A 180 -12.61 26.45 15.50
C LYS A 180 -13.33 26.10 16.80
N ASN A 181 -12.60 25.50 17.72
CA ASN A 181 -13.04 25.13 19.07
C ASN A 181 -14.21 24.13 19.16
N LYS A 182 -14.62 23.48 18.09
CA LYS A 182 -15.63 22.41 18.14
C LYS A 182 -15.05 21.12 18.70
N VAL A 183 -15.87 20.39 19.44
CA VAL A 183 -15.63 19.03 19.95
C VAL A 183 -16.89 18.19 19.78
N GLY A 184 -16.78 16.88 19.93
CA GLY A 184 -17.86 15.92 19.80
C GLY A 184 -17.87 15.25 18.42
N VAL A 185 -18.88 14.43 18.17
CA VAL A 185 -18.97 13.64 16.95
C VAL A 185 -19.50 14.47 15.78
N ASP A 186 -18.87 14.33 14.63
CA ASP A 186 -19.28 14.84 13.34
C ASP A 186 -19.33 13.68 12.33
N SER A 187 -19.97 13.89 11.19
CA SER A 187 -20.00 12.89 10.13
C SER A 187 -20.23 13.53 8.77
N PHE A 188 -19.75 12.86 7.73
CA PHE A 188 -20.07 13.14 6.34
C PHE A 188 -20.34 11.83 5.60
N THR A 189 -21.03 11.89 4.45
CA THR A 189 -21.30 10.72 3.64
C THR A 189 -20.76 10.90 2.23
N PHE A 190 -20.42 9.79 1.58
CA PHE A 190 -19.87 9.78 0.23
C PHE A 190 -20.35 8.57 -0.57
N THR A 191 -20.24 8.66 -1.89
CA THR A 191 -20.36 7.54 -2.83
C THR A 191 -19.11 7.46 -3.69
N ALA A 192 -18.79 6.25 -4.15
CA ALA A 192 -17.78 6.00 -5.18
C ALA A 192 -18.47 5.57 -6.47
N THR A 193 -17.95 6.00 -7.60
CA THR A 193 -18.43 5.64 -8.95
C THR A 193 -17.26 5.09 -9.73
N ASP A 194 -17.42 3.89 -10.31
CA ASP A 194 -16.41 3.24 -11.16
C ASP A 194 -16.30 3.87 -12.56
N SER A 195 -15.40 3.35 -13.37
CA SER A 195 -15.15 3.85 -14.73
C SER A 195 -16.31 3.59 -15.70
N THR A 196 -17.23 2.68 -15.36
CA THR A 196 -18.43 2.37 -16.16
C THR A 196 -19.67 3.15 -15.72
N GLY A 197 -19.60 3.84 -14.58
CA GLY A 197 -20.67 4.67 -14.05
C GLY A 197 -21.55 3.98 -13.00
N LYS A 198 -21.20 2.76 -12.53
CA LYS A 198 -21.90 2.12 -11.41
C LYS A 198 -21.49 2.78 -10.10
N VAL A 199 -22.47 3.01 -9.23
CA VAL A 199 -22.32 3.79 -8.01
C VAL A 199 -22.42 2.85 -6.79
N SER A 200 -21.51 3.01 -5.84
CA SER A 200 -21.55 2.31 -4.55
C SER A 200 -22.78 2.69 -3.73
N ARG A 201 -23.04 1.93 -2.66
CA ARG A 201 -23.90 2.43 -1.58
C ARG A 201 -23.30 3.71 -0.99
N GLU A 202 -24.15 4.56 -0.41
CA GLU A 202 -23.69 5.68 0.41
C GLU A 202 -23.00 5.12 1.68
N ALA A 203 -21.79 5.58 1.96
CA ALA A 203 -21.04 5.21 3.16
C ALA A 203 -20.82 6.42 4.06
N THR A 204 -20.76 6.19 5.37
CA THR A 204 -20.62 7.21 6.39
C THR A 204 -19.21 7.22 6.96
N VAL A 205 -18.59 8.39 6.96
CA VAL A 205 -17.37 8.65 7.73
C VAL A 205 -17.74 9.41 8.99
N THR A 206 -17.43 8.82 10.14
CA THR A 206 -17.63 9.44 11.46
C THR A 206 -16.30 9.98 11.96
N VAL A 207 -16.30 11.23 12.47
CA VAL A 207 -15.10 11.86 13.04
C VAL A 207 -15.38 12.29 14.48
N SER A 208 -14.68 11.67 15.43
CA SER A 208 -14.73 12.05 16.85
C SER A 208 -13.70 13.15 17.12
N ILE A 209 -14.19 14.37 17.39
CA ILE A 209 -13.34 15.52 17.71
C ILE A 209 -13.16 15.57 19.23
N LEU A 210 -12.01 15.16 19.70
CA LEU A 210 -11.65 15.03 21.11
C LEU A 210 -11.21 16.38 21.69
N LYS A 211 -11.43 16.56 23.00
CA LYS A 211 -10.86 17.67 23.76
C LYS A 211 -9.45 17.27 24.21
N PRO A 212 -8.38 18.00 23.83
CA PRO A 212 -7.04 17.67 24.28
C PRO A 212 -6.89 17.95 25.79
N THR A 213 -6.08 17.16 26.49
CA THR A 213 -5.71 17.38 27.88
C THR A 213 -4.69 18.52 28.01
N ASP A 214 -3.75 18.62 27.04
CA ASP A 214 -2.84 19.75 26.87
C ASP A 214 -3.19 20.50 25.58
N THR A 215 -3.48 21.78 25.70
CA THR A 215 -3.87 22.64 24.56
C THR A 215 -2.70 23.16 23.76
N ARG A 216 -1.46 22.99 24.25
CA ARG A 216 -0.23 23.35 23.51
C ARG A 216 0.02 22.31 22.44
N GLN A 217 -0.03 22.70 21.20
CA GLN A 217 0.29 21.83 20.06
C GLN A 217 1.81 21.85 19.82
N TYR A 218 2.33 20.76 19.29
CA TYR A 218 3.72 20.71 18.84
C TYR A 218 3.93 21.62 17.64
N SER A 219 4.95 22.46 17.72
CA SER A 219 5.27 23.45 16.69
C SER A 219 5.93 22.84 15.44
N ASP A 220 6.60 21.71 15.60
CA ASP A 220 7.44 21.03 14.61
C ASP A 220 6.74 19.86 13.88
N THR A 221 5.47 19.62 14.19
CA THR A 221 4.67 18.58 13.51
C THR A 221 3.73 19.14 12.43
N LEU A 222 3.74 20.45 12.20
CA LEU A 222 2.88 21.08 11.20
C LEU A 222 3.24 20.57 9.78
N GLY A 223 2.23 20.04 9.07
CA GLY A 223 2.42 19.46 7.73
C GLY A 223 3.06 18.07 7.72
N ARG A 224 3.30 17.47 8.87
CA ARG A 224 3.82 16.10 8.99
C ARG A 224 2.69 15.08 9.09
N ASP A 225 2.90 13.91 8.49
CA ASP A 225 1.93 12.78 8.53
C ASP A 225 1.66 12.29 9.96
N CYS A 226 2.66 12.36 10.83
CA CYS A 226 2.57 11.92 12.23
C CYS A 226 1.92 12.94 13.18
N ARG A 227 1.41 14.08 12.69
CA ARG A 227 0.93 15.18 13.53
C ARG A 227 -0.15 14.75 14.53
N PHE A 228 -1.15 14.03 14.06
CA PHE A 228 -2.21 13.54 14.92
C PHE A 228 -1.67 12.55 15.96
N GLN A 229 -0.84 11.60 15.54
CA GLN A 229 -0.29 10.56 16.39
C GLN A 229 0.64 11.13 17.47
N ALA A 230 1.42 12.17 17.14
CA ALA A 230 2.23 12.90 18.12
C ALA A 230 1.36 13.56 19.20
N GLU A 231 0.28 14.24 18.80
CA GLU A 231 -0.67 14.82 19.75
C GLU A 231 -1.39 13.75 20.57
N TRP A 232 -1.73 12.61 19.97
CA TRP A 232 -2.32 11.47 20.64
C TRP A 232 -1.36 10.91 21.73
N MET A 233 -0.09 10.70 21.42
CA MET A 233 0.91 10.23 22.39
C MET A 233 1.03 11.17 23.60
N LYS A 234 1.00 12.48 23.36
CA LYS A 234 1.01 13.48 24.44
C LYS A 234 -0.25 13.40 25.31
N ASN A 235 -1.41 13.37 24.69
CA ASN A 235 -2.68 13.39 25.40
C ASN A 235 -2.97 12.10 26.15
N THR A 236 -2.34 10.99 25.77
CA THR A 236 -2.42 9.69 26.45
C THR A 236 -1.28 9.45 27.43
N GLY A 237 -0.30 10.37 27.51
CA GLY A 237 0.84 10.24 28.43
C GLY A 237 1.89 9.21 27.99
N ILE A 238 1.83 8.74 26.74
CA ILE A 238 2.82 7.81 26.19
C ILE A 238 4.15 8.52 26.00
N PHE A 239 4.13 9.71 25.39
CA PHE A 239 5.30 10.55 25.16
C PHE A 239 4.88 12.03 25.12
N VAL A 240 5.57 12.88 25.87
CA VAL A 240 5.17 14.29 26.05
C VAL A 240 6.02 15.30 25.24
N GLY A 241 7.01 14.82 24.49
CA GLY A 241 7.93 15.69 23.74
C GLY A 241 8.90 16.48 24.61
N GLU A 242 9.50 17.49 24.02
CA GLU A 242 10.53 18.32 24.66
C GLU A 242 10.16 19.81 24.54
N ASN A 243 10.72 20.62 25.45
CA ASN A 243 10.61 22.07 25.35
C ASN A 243 11.91 22.61 24.72
N VAL A 244 11.82 23.11 23.49
CA VAL A 244 12.95 23.69 22.78
C VAL A 244 12.69 25.17 22.56
N GLY A 245 13.47 26.03 23.20
CA GLY A 245 13.34 27.48 23.06
C GLY A 245 11.98 28.03 23.50
N GLY A 246 11.30 27.40 24.44
CA GLY A 246 9.96 27.80 24.91
C GLY A 246 8.81 27.19 24.11
N SER A 247 9.10 26.46 23.05
CA SER A 247 8.10 25.78 22.20
C SER A 247 8.01 24.28 22.55
N ALA A 248 6.83 23.72 22.56
CA ALA A 248 6.63 22.28 22.63
C ALA A 248 7.01 21.64 21.29
N CYS A 249 7.96 20.71 21.32
CA CYS A 249 8.47 20.01 20.13
C CYS A 249 8.34 18.50 20.31
N PHE A 250 7.97 17.82 19.26
CA PHE A 250 7.90 16.37 19.20
C PHE A 250 9.20 15.76 18.69
N LEU A 251 9.93 16.50 17.85
CA LEU A 251 11.14 16.10 17.15
C LEU A 251 10.92 14.86 16.29
N PRO A 252 10.03 14.94 15.27
CA PRO A 252 9.57 13.76 14.52
C PRO A 252 10.69 13.04 13.75
N ASP A 253 11.77 13.73 13.38
CA ASP A 253 12.90 13.16 12.64
C ASP A 253 13.99 12.57 13.56
N GLN A 254 13.87 12.73 14.86
CA GLN A 254 14.81 12.14 15.82
C GLN A 254 14.64 10.62 15.86
N MET A 255 15.74 9.89 15.84
CA MET A 255 15.74 8.42 15.99
C MET A 255 15.26 8.06 17.38
N VAL A 256 14.50 6.98 17.45
CA VAL A 256 14.00 6.40 18.71
C VAL A 256 14.95 5.32 19.17
N SER A 257 15.37 5.37 20.43
CA SER A 257 16.16 4.30 21.01
C SER A 257 15.30 3.07 21.34
N ARG A 258 15.94 1.90 21.47
CA ARG A 258 15.28 0.64 21.80
C ARG A 258 14.55 0.74 23.14
N GLY A 259 15.15 1.36 24.15
CA GLY A 259 14.52 1.59 25.45
C GLY A 259 13.30 2.51 25.39
N GLU A 260 13.39 3.60 24.62
CA GLU A 260 12.25 4.48 24.39
C GLU A 260 11.10 3.77 23.69
N PHE A 261 11.39 2.98 22.62
CA PHE A 261 10.36 2.25 21.89
C PHE A 261 9.64 1.23 22.77
N VAL A 262 10.38 0.42 23.56
CA VAL A 262 9.78 -0.52 24.54
C VAL A 262 8.87 0.21 25.52
N THR A 263 9.34 1.33 26.09
CA THR A 263 8.55 2.13 27.02
C THR A 263 7.25 2.63 26.39
N MET A 264 7.35 3.18 25.19
CA MET A 264 6.19 3.67 24.45
C MET A 264 5.22 2.53 24.08
N LEU A 265 5.73 1.37 23.68
CA LEU A 265 4.91 0.19 23.34
C LEU A 265 4.17 -0.34 24.58
N VAL A 266 4.85 -0.51 25.71
CA VAL A 266 4.25 -0.94 26.98
C VAL A 266 3.13 0.00 27.42
N LYS A 267 3.37 1.32 27.35
CA LYS A 267 2.35 2.34 27.67
C LYS A 267 1.18 2.28 26.67
N THR A 268 1.46 2.14 25.38
CA THR A 268 0.42 2.04 24.32
C THR A 268 -0.52 0.85 24.58
N LEU A 269 0.05 -0.27 24.99
CA LEU A 269 -0.71 -1.49 25.24
C LEU A 269 -1.33 -1.53 26.65
N ASN A 270 -1.09 -0.52 27.47
CA ASN A 270 -1.50 -0.48 28.88
C ASN A 270 -1.06 -1.74 29.66
N ILE A 271 0.17 -2.20 29.43
CA ILE A 271 0.73 -3.34 30.13
C ILE A 271 1.11 -2.88 31.55
N PRO A 272 0.63 -3.58 32.61
CA PRO A 272 0.95 -3.19 33.97
C PRO A 272 2.46 -3.25 34.25
N THR A 273 3.00 -2.18 34.80
CA THR A 273 4.40 -2.08 35.27
C THR A 273 4.47 -2.16 36.80
N ASP A 274 5.57 -2.65 37.31
CA ASP A 274 5.88 -2.64 38.75
C ASP A 274 7.13 -1.78 38.98
N GLU A 275 6.95 -0.64 39.61
CA GLU A 275 8.03 0.32 39.87
C GLU A 275 9.08 -0.21 40.85
N ASN A 276 8.77 -1.28 41.62
CA ASN A 276 9.71 -1.90 42.54
C ASN A 276 10.65 -2.90 41.89
N VAL A 277 10.47 -3.18 40.60
CA VAL A 277 11.38 -4.06 39.83
C VAL A 277 12.71 -3.34 39.63
N THR A 278 13.79 -3.94 40.12
CA THR A 278 15.17 -3.41 40.02
C THR A 278 16.08 -4.27 39.12
N GLU A 279 15.61 -5.44 38.68
CA GLU A 279 16.40 -6.38 37.90
C GLU A 279 15.61 -6.90 36.70
N THR A 280 16.20 -6.82 35.50
CA THR A 280 15.65 -7.31 34.24
C THR A 280 16.48 -8.46 33.66
N GLY A 281 17.57 -8.84 34.31
CA GLY A 281 18.54 -9.81 33.78
C GLY A 281 19.61 -9.20 32.88
N TYR A 282 19.52 -7.91 32.57
CA TYR A 282 20.49 -7.18 31.75
C TYR A 282 21.30 -6.20 32.62
N THR A 283 22.59 -6.04 32.33
CA THR A 283 23.51 -5.22 33.11
C THR A 283 23.52 -3.75 32.75
N ASP A 284 23.03 -3.39 31.57
CA ASP A 284 23.11 -2.06 30.98
C ASP A 284 21.77 -1.28 31.01
N VAL A 285 20.77 -1.79 31.71
CA VAL A 285 19.42 -1.19 31.74
C VAL A 285 19.34 -0.10 32.81
N PRO A 286 19.11 1.17 32.45
CA PRO A 286 18.97 2.25 33.42
C PRO A 286 17.69 2.10 34.27
N GLN A 287 17.71 2.64 35.49
CA GLN A 287 16.65 2.50 36.47
C GLN A 287 15.26 2.88 35.93
N TRP A 288 15.16 3.96 35.14
CA TRP A 288 13.90 4.42 34.61
C TRP A 288 13.24 3.42 33.63
N LEU A 289 14.05 2.58 32.98
CA LEU A 289 13.57 1.61 31.97
C LEU A 289 13.20 0.26 32.61
N GLN A 290 13.76 -0.09 33.77
CA GLN A 290 13.58 -1.40 34.39
C GLN A 290 12.11 -1.83 34.52
N PRO A 291 11.17 -1.00 35.05
CA PRO A 291 9.76 -1.40 35.14
C PRO A 291 9.12 -1.74 33.77
N TYR A 292 9.45 -0.98 32.78
CA TYR A 292 8.89 -1.15 31.43
C TYR A 292 9.50 -2.37 30.73
N LEU A 293 10.81 -2.54 30.81
CA LEU A 293 11.47 -3.69 30.19
C LEU A 293 11.05 -5.00 30.88
N ALA A 294 10.96 -5.02 32.21
CA ALA A 294 10.46 -6.17 32.95
C ALA A 294 9.01 -6.53 32.54
N ALA A 295 8.17 -5.53 32.33
CA ALA A 295 6.81 -5.74 31.83
C ALA A 295 6.80 -6.29 30.38
N ALA A 296 7.67 -5.77 29.53
CA ALA A 296 7.84 -6.24 28.17
C ALA A 296 8.30 -7.70 28.11
N ILE A 297 9.32 -8.06 28.92
CA ILE A 297 9.84 -9.44 29.03
C ILE A 297 8.73 -10.40 29.47
N ARG A 298 8.04 -10.07 30.57
CA ARG A 298 6.93 -10.90 31.09
C ARG A 298 5.81 -11.10 30.08
N SER A 299 5.62 -10.13 29.21
CA SER A 299 4.60 -10.18 28.16
C SER A 299 5.12 -10.77 26.84
N GLY A 300 6.37 -11.22 26.80
CA GLY A 300 6.99 -11.83 25.60
C GLY A 300 7.27 -10.85 24.46
N LEU A 301 7.29 -9.52 24.73
CA LEU A 301 7.47 -8.51 23.68
C LEU A 301 8.91 -8.42 23.18
N THR A 302 9.88 -8.90 23.95
CA THR A 302 11.31 -8.85 23.62
C THR A 302 11.79 -10.08 22.85
N ALA A 303 10.93 -11.05 22.58
CA ALA A 303 11.28 -12.24 21.80
C ALA A 303 11.85 -11.84 20.42
N GLY A 304 13.06 -12.32 20.12
CA GLY A 304 13.78 -11.99 18.89
C GLY A 304 14.60 -10.68 18.93
N VAL A 305 14.65 -10.01 20.08
CA VAL A 305 15.43 -8.76 20.29
C VAL A 305 16.49 -8.97 21.39
N GLU A 306 16.54 -10.14 22.00
CA GLU A 306 17.40 -10.48 23.13
C GLU A 306 18.85 -10.66 22.69
N ALA A 307 19.75 -9.83 23.23
CA ALA A 307 21.19 -10.09 23.23
C ALA A 307 21.58 -10.77 24.55
N ALA A 308 22.67 -11.53 24.58
CA ALA A 308 22.94 -12.48 25.66
C ALA A 308 23.13 -11.88 27.08
N GLU A 309 23.66 -10.65 27.22
CA GLU A 309 23.93 -10.01 28.51
C GLU A 309 23.57 -8.52 28.59
N GLU A 310 23.41 -7.86 27.41
CA GLU A 310 23.10 -6.43 27.31
C GLU A 310 21.84 -6.21 26.46
N PHE A 311 20.98 -5.30 26.88
CA PHE A 311 19.79 -4.91 26.14
C PHE A 311 20.06 -3.83 25.09
N LEU A 312 21.11 -3.05 25.29
CA LEU A 312 21.55 -1.91 24.48
C LEU A 312 20.44 -0.84 24.35
N PRO A 313 19.91 -0.32 25.46
CA PRO A 313 18.71 0.53 25.49
C PRO A 313 18.88 1.87 24.75
N SER A 314 20.11 2.37 24.62
CA SER A 314 20.43 3.63 23.96
C SER A 314 20.64 3.49 22.44
N GLN A 315 20.73 2.26 21.91
CA GLN A 315 20.84 2.06 20.48
C GLN A 315 19.54 2.41 19.75
N PRO A 316 19.60 3.01 18.56
CA PRO A 316 18.42 3.24 17.73
C PRO A 316 17.72 1.91 17.43
N VAL A 317 16.40 1.86 17.57
CA VAL A 317 15.59 0.68 17.26
C VAL A 317 15.48 0.50 15.75
N SER A 318 15.82 -0.69 15.26
CA SER A 318 15.63 -1.03 13.86
C SER A 318 14.17 -1.36 13.53
N ALA A 319 13.80 -1.23 12.27
CA ALA A 319 12.48 -1.63 11.78
C ALA A 319 12.19 -3.12 12.02
N GLY A 320 13.21 -3.98 11.91
CA GLY A 320 13.09 -5.40 12.20
C GLY A 320 12.78 -5.69 13.67
N GLU A 321 13.48 -5.04 14.60
CA GLU A 321 13.23 -5.17 16.04
C GLU A 321 11.84 -4.64 16.42
N ALA A 322 11.47 -3.46 15.92
CA ALA A 322 10.14 -2.91 16.17
C ALA A 322 9.03 -3.80 15.63
N ALA A 323 9.22 -4.38 14.44
CA ALA A 323 8.29 -5.33 13.85
C ALA A 323 8.18 -6.60 14.71
N SER A 324 9.29 -7.16 15.19
CA SER A 324 9.31 -8.32 16.09
C SER A 324 8.50 -8.06 17.36
N MET A 325 8.74 -6.91 18.00
CA MET A 325 8.01 -6.50 19.20
C MET A 325 6.51 -6.30 18.92
N LEU A 326 6.14 -5.69 17.79
CA LEU A 326 4.74 -5.51 17.38
C LEU A 326 4.05 -6.84 17.08
N CYS A 327 4.72 -7.74 16.36
CA CYS A 327 4.19 -9.08 16.08
C CYS A 327 3.93 -9.85 17.36
N ALA A 328 4.88 -9.84 18.29
CA ALA A 328 4.71 -10.47 19.61
C ALA A 328 3.57 -9.83 20.41
N ALA A 329 3.51 -8.49 20.45
CA ALA A 329 2.53 -7.72 21.19
C ALA A 329 1.09 -7.94 20.72
N LEU A 330 0.88 -8.03 19.42
CA LEU A 330 -0.42 -8.12 18.77
C LEU A 330 -0.75 -9.55 18.32
N LYS A 331 0.15 -10.51 18.54
CA LYS A 331 0.04 -11.92 18.12
C LYS A 331 -0.25 -12.03 16.61
N LEU A 332 0.45 -11.22 15.83
CA LEU A 332 0.25 -11.21 14.38
C LEU A 332 0.70 -12.53 13.76
N GLN A 333 -0.09 -13.05 12.82
CA GLN A 333 0.20 -14.28 12.08
C GLN A 333 0.45 -13.96 10.61
N PRO A 334 1.27 -14.76 9.90
CA PRO A 334 1.36 -14.67 8.46
C PRO A 334 -0.01 -14.93 7.83
N GLN A 335 -0.39 -14.16 6.83
CA GLN A 335 -1.59 -14.45 6.05
C GLN A 335 -1.25 -15.51 4.99
N GLU A 336 -2.10 -16.53 4.84
CA GLU A 336 -1.84 -17.75 4.03
C GLU A 336 -1.63 -17.53 2.51
N GLN A 337 -1.74 -16.32 1.98
CA GLN A 337 -1.71 -16.04 0.54
C GLN A 337 -0.41 -15.46 -0.02
N ALA A 338 0.67 -15.42 0.73
CA ALA A 338 1.95 -14.93 0.23
C ALA A 338 3.00 -16.06 0.14
N VAL A 339 2.79 -17.02 -0.75
CA VAL A 339 3.88 -17.88 -1.22
C VAL A 339 4.72 -17.05 -2.20
N LEU A 340 5.71 -16.35 -1.70
CA LEU A 340 6.77 -15.79 -2.54
C LEU A 340 7.69 -16.93 -2.98
N SER A 341 8.00 -16.94 -4.27
CA SER A 341 8.68 -18.00 -5.03
C SER A 341 10.18 -18.18 -4.75
N ASP A 342 10.70 -17.72 -3.63
CA ASP A 342 12.10 -17.89 -3.27
C ASP A 342 12.22 -18.74 -2.00
N GLY A 343 12.86 -19.89 -2.17
CA GLY A 343 12.95 -21.06 -1.29
C GLY A 343 13.53 -20.89 0.13
N GLU A 344 13.31 -19.76 0.81
CA GLU A 344 13.57 -19.57 2.23
C GLU A 344 12.27 -19.28 2.98
N ASN A 345 11.78 -20.29 3.67
CA ASN A 345 10.47 -20.36 4.35
C ASN A 345 10.41 -19.58 5.70
N THR A 346 11.12 -18.47 5.85
CA THR A 346 11.01 -17.62 7.04
C THR A 346 10.48 -16.24 6.66
N THR A 347 9.17 -16.07 6.72
CA THR A 347 8.56 -14.74 6.61
C THR A 347 9.11 -13.87 7.73
N SER A 348 9.81 -12.78 7.42
CA SER A 348 10.39 -11.89 8.43
C SER A 348 9.29 -11.19 9.23
N ALA A 349 9.59 -10.77 10.47
CA ALA A 349 8.63 -10.03 11.29
C ALA A 349 8.11 -8.76 10.58
N GLN A 350 8.95 -8.10 9.78
CA GLN A 350 8.53 -6.96 8.96
C GLN A 350 7.49 -7.34 7.89
N GLN A 351 7.66 -8.49 7.24
CA GLN A 351 6.68 -8.98 6.25
C GLN A 351 5.35 -9.33 6.93
N ILE A 352 5.38 -10.00 8.09
CA ILE A 352 4.17 -10.31 8.87
C ILE A 352 3.46 -9.02 9.29
N ALA A 353 4.19 -8.05 9.82
CA ALA A 353 3.64 -6.76 10.21
C ALA A 353 3.05 -6.01 9.00
N ALA A 354 3.74 -6.01 7.85
CA ALA A 354 3.26 -5.37 6.62
C ALA A 354 1.96 -6.00 6.10
N GLN A 355 1.83 -7.33 6.11
CA GLN A 355 0.60 -8.04 5.77
C GLN A 355 -0.58 -7.64 6.68
N ASN A 356 -0.30 -7.21 7.90
CA ASN A 356 -1.28 -6.73 8.87
C ASN A 356 -1.45 -5.20 8.88
N GLY A 357 -0.93 -4.50 7.86
CA GLY A 357 -1.13 -3.08 7.63
C GLY A 357 -0.14 -2.13 8.30
N PHE A 358 0.96 -2.65 8.90
CA PHE A 358 2.03 -1.84 9.46
C PHE A 358 3.07 -1.50 8.38
N THR A 359 3.38 -0.22 8.21
CA THR A 359 4.34 0.23 7.19
C THR A 359 5.60 0.80 7.83
N PHE A 360 6.75 0.25 7.48
CA PHE A 360 8.07 0.73 7.86
C PHE A 360 8.69 1.46 6.67
N ARG A 361 9.12 2.72 6.88
CA ARG A 361 9.66 3.57 5.79
C ARG A 361 11.18 3.68 5.82
N SER A 362 11.79 3.35 6.96
CA SER A 362 13.23 3.42 7.20
C SER A 362 13.74 2.19 7.93
N ASP A 363 15.04 1.89 7.80
CA ASP A 363 15.69 0.78 8.49
C ASP A 363 15.79 1.00 10.01
N VAL A 364 15.83 2.27 10.44
CA VAL A 364 15.84 2.71 11.83
C VAL A 364 14.69 3.68 12.05
N LEU A 365 13.90 3.46 13.09
CA LEU A 365 12.69 4.25 13.32
C LEU A 365 13.01 5.66 13.80
N THR A 366 12.34 6.62 13.16
CA THR A 366 12.20 7.97 13.69
C THR A 366 11.05 8.04 14.69
N ARG A 367 11.04 9.10 15.51
CA ARG A 367 9.97 9.34 16.50
C ARG A 367 8.59 9.50 15.81
N GLY A 368 8.56 10.12 14.63
CA GLY A 368 7.36 10.25 13.82
C GLY A 368 6.82 8.90 13.35
N GLU A 369 7.69 8.03 12.86
CA GLU A 369 7.30 6.67 12.43
C GLU A 369 6.86 5.81 13.61
N ALA A 370 7.56 5.87 14.74
CA ALA A 370 7.17 5.17 15.96
C ALA A 370 5.78 5.59 16.43
N ALA A 371 5.45 6.90 16.38
CA ALA A 371 4.12 7.39 16.74
C ALA A 371 3.01 6.80 15.85
N VAL A 372 3.25 6.73 14.54
CA VAL A 372 2.30 6.14 13.59
C VAL A 372 2.10 4.65 13.86
N LEU A 373 3.18 3.88 14.02
CA LEU A 373 3.14 2.45 14.30
C LEU A 373 2.42 2.14 15.62
N LEU A 374 2.73 2.89 16.67
CA LEU A 374 2.11 2.69 17.99
C LEU A 374 0.63 3.07 18.01
N TYR A 375 0.22 4.11 17.28
CA TYR A 375 -1.19 4.42 17.09
C TYR A 375 -1.92 3.31 16.32
N GLN A 376 -1.34 2.79 15.24
CA GLN A 376 -1.87 1.65 14.51
C GLN A 376 -2.01 0.42 15.41
N ALA A 377 -1.01 0.13 16.24
CA ALA A 377 -1.05 -0.96 17.22
C ALA A 377 -2.20 -0.80 18.23
N ASN A 378 -2.42 0.42 18.74
CA ASN A 378 -3.55 0.72 19.62
C ASN A 378 -4.89 0.48 18.91
N GLN A 379 -5.04 0.93 17.68
CA GLN A 379 -6.26 0.71 16.88
C GLN A 379 -6.48 -0.77 16.56
N PHE A 380 -5.41 -1.53 16.27
CA PHE A 380 -5.50 -2.96 15.98
C PHE A 380 -6.03 -3.74 17.19
N ARG A 381 -5.60 -3.38 18.40
CA ARG A 381 -6.06 -4.03 19.63
C ARG A 381 -7.52 -3.75 19.99
N MET A 382 -8.07 -2.63 19.53
CA MET A 382 -9.44 -2.23 19.83
C MET A 382 -10.49 -2.84 18.89
N LYS A 383 -10.05 -3.55 17.83
CA LYS A 383 -10.91 -4.31 16.93
C LYS A 383 -11.20 -5.70 17.49
#